data_1a4d9bb5d4272b43a83175d1a44c620b
#
_entry.id   1a4d9bb5d4272b43a83175d1a44c620b
#
_cell.length_a   1.000
_cell.length_b   1.000
_cell.length_c   1.000
_cell.angle_alpha   90.00
_cell.angle_beta   90.00
_cell.angle_gamma   90.00
#
_symmetry.space_group_name_H-M   'P 1'
#
loop_
_entity.id
_entity.type
_entity.pdbx_description
1 polymer ?
#
loop_
_entity_poly.entity_id
_entity_poly.type
_entity_poly.pdbx_seq_one_letter_code
_entity_poly.pdbx_strand_id
1 'polypeptide(L)'
;MYEKKYAVKLTGIRDSLMHADNVEARDVLEEWRKHPENKKLSKAGDDRSPAFTWLSYIYHDGELVGWPSDNLMTMIRDAATLIPAGGKKTFKSQSQSGILVNEIQWPILVSGREIPWGPLSELDGELDFSVHKKTADDLGFSLFVKPAKIGQNKHIRVRPRFSNWTVSGTVSVFDEMITEQVLKTIFDAAGRYIGLSDWRPKSPKSPGQFGLFTSEVHSIKE
;
A
#
# COMPACT_ATOMS: atom_id res chain seq x y z
N MET A 1 1.35 -30.26 -14.13
CA MET A 1 2.08 -29.22 -13.36
C MET A 1 1.21 -28.88 -12.17
N TYR A 2 1.76 -28.80 -10.95
CA TYR A 2 0.95 -28.45 -9.81
C TYR A 2 0.62 -26.95 -9.87
N GLU A 3 -0.65 -26.61 -9.81
CA GLU A 3 -1.17 -25.26 -9.66
C GLU A 3 -2.48 -25.32 -8.87
N LYS A 4 -2.60 -24.46 -7.87
CA LYS A 4 -3.86 -24.23 -7.15
C LYS A 4 -4.11 -22.74 -7.03
N LYS A 5 -5.35 -22.34 -7.22
CA LYS A 5 -5.79 -20.94 -7.11
C LYS A 5 -6.60 -20.72 -5.84
N TYR A 6 -6.36 -19.58 -5.20
CA TYR A 6 -7.02 -19.19 -3.97
C TYR A 6 -7.56 -17.77 -4.09
N ALA A 7 -8.81 -17.58 -3.70
CA ALA A 7 -9.36 -16.26 -3.44
C ALA A 7 -8.89 -15.79 -2.06
N VAL A 8 -8.41 -14.56 -2.00
CA VAL A 8 -7.88 -13.93 -0.78
C VAL A 8 -8.60 -12.62 -0.54
N LYS A 9 -9.04 -12.40 0.71
CA LYS A 9 -9.58 -11.12 1.17
C LYS A 9 -8.82 -10.70 2.43
N LEU A 10 -8.35 -9.46 2.43
CA LEU A 10 -7.70 -8.82 3.57
C LEU A 10 -8.63 -7.74 4.11
N THR A 11 -8.90 -7.76 5.42
CA THR A 11 -9.75 -6.78 6.10
C THR A 11 -8.94 -6.04 7.14
N GLY A 12 -8.83 -4.72 6.98
CA GLY A 12 -8.03 -3.86 7.85
C GLY A 12 -8.51 -3.84 9.30
N ILE A 13 -7.59 -4.08 10.24
CA ILE A 13 -7.78 -3.88 11.69
C ILE A 13 -7.29 -2.48 12.09
N ARG A 14 -6.30 -1.96 11.36
CA ARG A 14 -5.72 -0.64 11.53
C ARG A 14 -5.75 0.09 10.19
N ASP A 15 -5.82 1.41 10.26
CA ASP A 15 -5.73 2.25 9.07
C ASP A 15 -4.52 1.88 8.22
N SER A 16 -4.65 1.99 6.91
CA SER A 16 -3.55 1.81 5.97
C SER A 16 -3.13 3.16 5.41
N LEU A 17 -1.82 3.38 5.28
CA LEU A 17 -1.22 4.55 4.66
C LEU A 17 -0.55 4.13 3.35
N MET A 18 -0.74 4.90 2.28
CA MET A 18 0.00 4.71 1.04
C MET A 18 1.20 5.65 0.93
N HIS A 19 2.27 5.13 0.34
CA HIS A 19 3.46 5.88 -0.04
C HIS A 19 4.13 5.20 -1.24
N ALA A 20 3.59 5.49 -2.42
CA ALA A 20 4.22 5.09 -3.68
C ALA A 20 5.53 5.85 -3.87
N ASP A 21 6.53 5.19 -4.42
CA ASP A 21 7.78 5.81 -4.88
C ASP A 21 7.68 6.05 -6.40
N ASN A 22 6.77 6.95 -6.79
CA ASN A 22 6.53 7.27 -8.18
C ASN A 22 7.60 8.26 -8.68
N VAL A 23 8.54 7.73 -9.48
CA VAL A 23 9.68 8.51 -10.02
C VAL A 23 9.19 9.60 -10.97
N GLU A 24 8.27 9.28 -11.87
CA GLU A 24 7.74 10.22 -12.87
C GLU A 24 7.03 11.41 -12.19
N ALA A 25 6.15 11.14 -11.24
CA ALA A 25 5.48 12.19 -10.48
C ALA A 25 6.46 13.04 -9.67
N ARG A 26 7.56 12.44 -9.18
CA ARG A 26 8.62 13.16 -8.48
C ARG A 26 9.36 14.09 -9.42
N ASP A 27 9.70 13.66 -10.63
CA ASP A 27 10.38 14.46 -11.65
C ASP A 27 9.50 15.65 -12.08
N VAL A 28 8.21 15.42 -12.32
CA VAL A 28 7.23 16.49 -12.61
C VAL A 28 7.18 17.51 -11.48
N LEU A 29 7.13 17.05 -10.23
CA LEU A 29 7.12 17.92 -9.06
C LEU A 29 8.42 18.72 -8.92
N GLU A 30 9.59 18.13 -9.22
CA GLU A 30 10.86 18.83 -9.21
C GLU A 30 10.94 19.91 -10.31
N GLU A 31 10.48 19.60 -11.52
CA GLU A 31 10.40 20.57 -12.62
C GLU A 31 9.46 21.73 -12.22
N TRP A 32 8.29 21.44 -11.68
CA TRP A 32 7.37 22.47 -11.20
C TRP A 32 8.03 23.39 -10.17
N ARG A 33 8.79 22.83 -9.21
CA ARG A 33 9.50 23.58 -8.16
C ARG A 33 10.64 24.45 -8.68
N LYS A 34 11.28 24.08 -9.81
CA LYS A 34 12.36 24.86 -10.42
C LYS A 34 11.86 26.14 -11.08
N HIS A 35 10.59 26.21 -11.48
CA HIS A 35 10.02 27.40 -12.08
C HIS A 35 10.09 28.60 -11.11
N PRO A 36 10.59 29.77 -11.55
CA PRO A 36 10.76 30.96 -10.67
C PRO A 36 9.49 31.40 -10.00
N GLU A 37 8.35 31.29 -10.70
CA GLU A 37 7.02 31.66 -10.21
C GLU A 37 6.56 30.76 -9.07
N ASN A 38 6.95 29.49 -9.10
CA ASN A 38 6.53 28.46 -8.15
C ASN A 38 7.39 28.41 -6.89
N LYS A 39 8.59 29.04 -6.90
CA LYS A 39 9.48 29.05 -5.73
C LYS A 39 8.82 29.60 -4.47
N LYS A 40 7.97 30.61 -4.62
CA LYS A 40 7.23 31.23 -3.51
C LYS A 40 6.06 30.34 -3.01
N LEU A 41 5.57 29.44 -3.86
CA LEU A 41 4.46 28.53 -3.59
C LEU A 41 4.95 27.19 -3.05
N SER A 42 6.28 26.95 -3.08
CA SER A 42 6.88 25.70 -2.62
C SER A 42 7.67 25.90 -1.32
N LYS A 43 7.43 25.05 -0.35
CA LYS A 43 8.16 25.01 0.90
C LYS A 43 8.89 23.68 1.02
N ALA A 44 10.22 23.74 1.03
CA ALA A 44 11.03 22.53 1.17
C ALA A 44 10.67 21.76 2.45
N GLY A 45 10.43 20.46 2.31
CA GLY A 45 10.07 19.59 3.42
C GLY A 45 8.62 19.69 3.92
N ASP A 46 7.74 20.34 3.16
CA ASP A 46 6.31 20.39 3.45
C ASP A 46 5.52 19.80 2.28
N ASP A 47 4.96 18.60 2.44
CA ASP A 47 4.18 17.90 1.41
C ASP A 47 2.83 18.60 1.10
N ARG A 48 2.47 19.66 1.83
CA ARG A 48 1.30 20.50 1.53
C ARG A 48 1.62 21.67 0.59
N SER A 49 2.89 21.79 0.17
CA SER A 49 3.37 22.94 -0.61
C SER A 49 4.36 22.49 -1.70
N PRO A 50 3.89 22.21 -2.90
CA PRO A 50 2.50 22.35 -3.37
C PRO A 50 1.56 21.28 -2.79
N ALA A 51 0.27 21.61 -2.74
CA ALA A 51 -0.75 20.79 -2.10
C ALA A 51 -0.94 19.43 -2.77
N PHE A 52 -0.73 19.31 -4.07
CA PHE A 52 -0.85 18.09 -4.86
C PHE A 52 0.31 17.09 -4.67
N THR A 53 1.36 17.41 -3.87
CA THR A 53 2.52 16.52 -3.65
C THR A 53 2.12 15.10 -3.23
N TRP A 54 1.08 14.95 -2.41
CA TRP A 54 0.64 13.66 -1.88
C TRP A 54 -0.01 12.75 -2.93
N LEU A 55 -0.45 13.27 -4.08
CA LEU A 55 -0.98 12.47 -5.18
C LEU A 55 0.06 11.48 -5.69
N SER A 56 1.35 11.86 -5.68
CA SER A 56 2.47 10.98 -6.04
C SER A 56 2.64 9.77 -5.11
N TYR A 57 1.98 9.76 -3.95
CA TYR A 57 2.06 8.67 -2.97
C TYR A 57 0.94 7.65 -3.11
N ILE A 58 0.00 7.84 -4.03
CA ILE A 58 -1.08 6.90 -4.30
C ILE A 58 -0.63 5.87 -5.33
N TYR A 59 -0.93 4.59 -5.05
CA TYR A 59 -0.89 3.54 -6.06
C TYR A 59 -2.23 3.47 -6.78
N HIS A 60 -2.20 3.49 -8.11
CA HIS A 60 -3.38 3.37 -8.96
C HIS A 60 -3.00 2.72 -10.31
N ASP A 61 -3.97 2.13 -10.99
CA ASP A 61 -3.83 1.57 -12.34
C ASP A 61 -4.33 2.50 -13.46
N GLY A 62 -4.69 3.72 -13.11
CA GLY A 62 -5.32 4.71 -13.98
C GLY A 62 -6.84 4.80 -13.82
N GLU A 63 -7.48 3.79 -13.27
CA GLU A 63 -8.92 3.73 -13.00
C GLU A 63 -9.23 3.73 -11.51
N LEU A 64 -8.58 2.88 -10.74
CA LEU A 64 -8.82 2.68 -9.31
C LEU A 64 -7.55 2.81 -8.48
N VAL A 65 -7.74 3.25 -7.25
CA VAL A 65 -6.70 3.22 -6.21
C VAL A 65 -6.60 1.79 -5.65
N GLY A 66 -5.37 1.27 -5.49
CA GLY A 66 -5.18 -0.09 -4.99
C GLY A 66 -3.74 -0.42 -4.62
N TRP A 67 -3.52 -1.63 -4.15
CA TRP A 67 -2.21 -2.12 -3.80
C TRP A 67 -1.61 -2.93 -4.96
N PRO A 68 -0.43 -2.55 -5.49
CA PRO A 68 0.25 -3.30 -6.53
C PRO A 68 0.62 -4.72 -6.09
N SER A 69 0.65 -5.65 -7.05
CA SER A 69 1.08 -7.03 -6.81
C SER A 69 2.46 -7.13 -6.16
N ASP A 70 3.40 -6.25 -6.49
CA ASP A 70 4.74 -6.24 -5.92
C ASP A 70 4.74 -5.98 -4.41
N ASN A 71 3.86 -5.08 -3.93
CA ASN A 71 3.69 -4.82 -2.51
C ASN A 71 3.10 -6.04 -1.79
N LEU A 72 2.11 -6.68 -2.41
CA LEU A 72 1.47 -7.90 -1.90
C LEU A 72 2.46 -9.06 -1.87
N MET A 73 3.22 -9.28 -2.96
CA MET A 73 4.26 -10.32 -3.02
C MET A 73 5.37 -10.07 -1.98
N THR A 74 5.78 -8.83 -1.78
CA THR A 74 6.78 -8.48 -0.75
C THR A 74 6.25 -8.79 0.64
N MET A 75 5.00 -8.44 0.93
CA MET A 75 4.33 -8.75 2.20
C MET A 75 4.25 -10.26 2.44
N ILE A 76 3.85 -11.06 1.43
CA ILE A 76 3.76 -12.52 1.50
C ILE A 76 5.15 -13.13 1.78
N ARG A 77 6.18 -12.70 1.04
CA ARG A 77 7.56 -13.18 1.21
C ARG A 77 8.11 -12.85 2.60
N ASP A 78 7.89 -11.64 3.08
CA ASP A 78 8.29 -11.22 4.42
C ASP A 78 7.61 -12.10 5.49
N ALA A 79 6.32 -12.36 5.36
CA ALA A 79 5.57 -13.22 6.28
C ALA A 79 6.07 -14.67 6.24
N ALA A 80 6.33 -15.19 5.05
CA ALA A 80 6.84 -16.57 4.88
C ALA A 80 8.20 -16.80 5.56
N THR A 81 8.98 -15.73 5.81
CA THR A 81 10.22 -15.84 6.61
C THR A 81 9.97 -16.21 8.08
N LEU A 82 8.76 -15.99 8.56
CA LEU A 82 8.37 -16.26 9.95
C LEU A 82 7.78 -17.67 10.13
N ILE A 83 7.46 -18.37 9.05
CA ILE A 83 6.77 -19.65 9.08
C ILE A 83 7.76 -20.79 8.90
N PRO A 84 7.93 -21.70 9.89
CA PRO A 84 8.85 -22.84 9.79
C PRO A 84 8.41 -23.81 8.69
N ALA A 85 9.38 -24.26 7.88
CA ALA A 85 9.20 -25.29 6.83
C ALA A 85 9.87 -26.62 7.20
N GLY A 86 10.35 -26.75 8.44
CA GLY A 86 11.07 -27.93 8.97
C GLY A 86 12.54 -27.64 9.21
N GLY A 87 13.06 -28.19 10.31
CA GLY A 87 14.43 -27.94 10.77
C GLY A 87 14.70 -26.44 11.00
N LYS A 88 15.76 -25.92 10.39
CA LYS A 88 16.11 -24.48 10.43
C LYS A 88 15.59 -23.68 9.23
N LYS A 89 14.75 -24.29 8.36
CA LYS A 89 14.22 -23.65 7.15
C LYS A 89 12.88 -23.00 7.42
N THR A 90 12.57 -21.96 6.63
CA THR A 90 11.26 -21.28 6.59
C THR A 90 10.70 -21.35 5.17
N PHE A 91 9.43 -21.01 5.01
CA PHE A 91 8.77 -20.98 3.69
C PHE A 91 9.24 -19.82 2.77
N LYS A 92 10.32 -19.12 3.13
CA LYS A 92 10.87 -18.02 2.33
C LYS A 92 11.15 -18.42 0.88
N SER A 93 11.91 -19.50 0.67
CA SER A 93 12.30 -19.94 -0.68
C SER A 93 11.10 -20.37 -1.49
N GLN A 94 10.20 -21.15 -0.89
CA GLN A 94 8.98 -21.62 -1.55
C GLN A 94 8.05 -20.47 -1.94
N SER A 95 7.92 -19.45 -1.08
CA SER A 95 7.07 -18.29 -1.39
C SER A 95 7.61 -17.41 -2.52
N GLN A 96 8.94 -17.40 -2.73
CA GLN A 96 9.56 -16.57 -3.78
C GLN A 96 9.21 -16.99 -5.21
N SER A 97 9.13 -18.31 -5.44
CA SER A 97 8.86 -18.88 -6.76
C SER A 97 7.57 -19.69 -6.84
N GLY A 98 7.00 -20.03 -5.69
CA GLY A 98 5.84 -20.90 -5.59
C GLY A 98 4.52 -20.19 -5.28
N ILE A 99 4.50 -18.84 -5.13
CA ILE A 99 3.30 -18.03 -5.00
C ILE A 99 3.35 -16.89 -6.02
N LEU A 100 2.21 -16.63 -6.65
CA LEU A 100 2.01 -15.50 -7.55
C LEU A 100 0.68 -14.81 -7.22
N VAL A 101 0.71 -13.50 -7.08
CA VAL A 101 -0.48 -12.64 -7.09
C VAL A 101 -0.89 -12.47 -8.55
N ASN A 102 -2.13 -12.82 -8.91
CA ASN A 102 -2.53 -12.93 -10.32
C ASN A 102 -2.87 -11.57 -10.94
N GLU A 103 -3.49 -10.69 -10.19
CA GLU A 103 -3.86 -9.36 -10.65
C GLU A 103 -2.68 -8.39 -10.48
N ILE A 104 -2.52 -7.44 -11.39
CA ILE A 104 -1.46 -6.41 -11.32
C ILE A 104 -1.64 -5.55 -10.06
N GLN A 105 -2.88 -5.31 -9.67
CA GLN A 105 -3.26 -4.51 -8.52
C GLN A 105 -4.51 -5.09 -7.86
N TRP A 106 -4.59 -5.01 -6.53
CA TRP A 106 -5.83 -5.24 -5.79
C TRP A 106 -6.45 -3.90 -5.39
N PRO A 107 -7.63 -3.54 -5.93
CA PRO A 107 -8.33 -2.32 -5.57
C PRO A 107 -8.59 -2.24 -4.07
N ILE A 108 -8.38 -1.05 -3.48
CA ILE A 108 -8.73 -0.82 -2.08
C ILE A 108 -10.18 -0.33 -1.99
N LEU A 109 -10.96 -1.01 -1.17
CA LEU A 109 -12.32 -0.59 -0.84
C LEU A 109 -12.34 0.05 0.54
N VAL A 110 -12.95 1.21 0.65
CA VAL A 110 -13.19 1.87 1.93
C VAL A 110 -14.68 1.83 2.24
N SER A 111 -15.02 1.20 3.36
CA SER A 111 -16.43 0.94 3.72
C SER A 111 -17.23 0.29 2.58
N GLY A 112 -16.59 -0.63 1.83
CA GLY A 112 -17.17 -1.38 0.71
C GLY A 112 -17.25 -0.63 -0.62
N ARG A 113 -16.68 0.57 -0.75
CA ARG A 113 -16.67 1.36 -1.99
C ARG A 113 -15.25 1.48 -2.53
N GLU A 114 -15.11 1.29 -3.83
CA GLU A 114 -13.87 1.56 -4.57
C GLU A 114 -13.57 3.06 -4.59
N ILE A 115 -12.29 3.38 -4.75
CA ILE A 115 -11.83 4.76 -4.86
C ILE A 115 -11.39 5.00 -6.29
N PRO A 116 -12.17 5.76 -7.09
CA PRO A 116 -11.80 6.10 -8.47
C PRO A 116 -10.62 7.07 -8.51
N TRP A 117 -9.69 6.84 -9.44
CA TRP A 117 -8.55 7.74 -9.67
C TRP A 117 -8.94 9.06 -10.35
N GLY A 118 -9.96 9.05 -11.23
CA GLY A 118 -10.36 10.24 -12.01
C GLY A 118 -10.49 11.52 -11.17
N PRO A 119 -11.34 11.57 -10.13
CA PRO A 119 -11.49 12.75 -9.29
C PRO A 119 -10.20 13.19 -8.57
N LEU A 120 -9.26 12.28 -8.35
CA LEU A 120 -7.97 12.60 -7.74
C LEU A 120 -7.00 13.20 -8.76
N SER A 121 -7.01 12.72 -10.00
CA SER A 121 -6.18 13.27 -11.08
C SER A 121 -6.55 14.72 -11.43
N GLU A 122 -7.82 15.12 -11.22
CA GLU A 122 -8.28 16.50 -11.41
C GLU A 122 -7.68 17.49 -10.39
N LEU A 123 -7.10 16.99 -9.29
CA LEU A 123 -6.42 17.81 -8.29
C LEU A 123 -4.98 18.18 -8.69
N ASP A 124 -4.48 17.65 -9.81
CA ASP A 124 -3.14 18.02 -10.28
C ASP A 124 -3.07 19.53 -10.59
N GLY A 125 -2.08 20.18 -9.98
CA GLY A 125 -1.94 21.64 -10.06
C GLY A 125 -2.81 22.45 -9.10
N GLU A 126 -3.76 21.86 -8.36
CA GLU A 126 -4.53 22.56 -7.32
C GLU A 126 -3.61 22.88 -6.12
N LEU A 127 -3.61 24.13 -5.68
CA LEU A 127 -2.71 24.61 -4.62
C LEU A 127 -3.38 24.76 -3.26
N ASP A 128 -4.72 24.78 -3.21
CA ASP A 128 -5.45 24.84 -1.94
C ASP A 128 -5.56 23.46 -1.30
N PHE A 129 -4.79 23.23 -0.24
CA PHE A 129 -4.79 21.97 0.49
C PHE A 129 -6.18 21.62 1.10
N SER A 130 -7.05 22.61 1.31
CA SER A 130 -8.42 22.36 1.81
C SER A 130 -9.28 21.65 0.76
N VAL A 131 -9.09 21.94 -0.52
CA VAL A 131 -9.76 21.26 -1.64
C VAL A 131 -9.32 19.79 -1.67
N HIS A 132 -8.03 19.52 -1.57
CA HIS A 132 -7.49 18.15 -1.50
C HIS A 132 -8.10 17.36 -0.34
N LYS A 133 -8.17 17.96 0.86
CA LYS A 133 -8.77 17.29 2.02
C LYS A 133 -10.24 16.97 1.78
N LYS A 134 -10.99 17.94 1.25
CA LYS A 134 -12.41 17.75 0.97
C LYS A 134 -12.63 16.62 -0.04
N THR A 135 -11.89 16.62 -1.15
CA THR A 135 -11.99 15.55 -2.16
C THR A 135 -11.66 14.18 -1.58
N ALA A 136 -10.61 14.06 -0.76
CA ALA A 136 -10.28 12.82 -0.08
C ALA A 136 -11.42 12.34 0.84
N ASP A 137 -11.99 13.25 1.64
CA ASP A 137 -13.10 12.96 2.56
C ASP A 137 -14.38 12.55 1.76
N ASP A 138 -14.71 13.23 0.66
CA ASP A 138 -15.83 12.91 -0.22
C ASP A 138 -15.69 11.51 -0.86
N LEU A 139 -14.45 11.07 -1.15
CA LEU A 139 -14.11 9.74 -1.63
C LEU A 139 -14.01 8.67 -0.51
N GLY A 140 -14.17 9.07 0.75
CA GLY A 140 -14.25 8.17 1.89
C GLY A 140 -12.91 7.86 2.57
N PHE A 141 -11.82 8.53 2.21
CA PHE A 141 -10.53 8.42 2.90
C PHE A 141 -10.06 9.79 3.40
N SER A 142 -8.93 9.86 4.09
CA SER A 142 -8.45 11.14 4.64
C SER A 142 -6.96 11.36 4.37
N LEU A 143 -6.51 12.60 4.51
CA LEU A 143 -5.09 12.94 4.42
C LEU A 143 -4.48 13.01 5.83
N PHE A 144 -3.59 12.06 6.13
CA PHE A 144 -2.85 12.01 7.37
C PHE A 144 -1.65 12.94 7.32
N VAL A 145 -1.69 14.02 8.09
CA VAL A 145 -0.64 15.03 8.15
C VAL A 145 0.16 14.85 9.43
N LYS A 146 1.47 14.63 9.32
CA LYS A 146 2.35 14.43 10.47
C LYS A 146 3.67 15.16 10.31
N PRO A 147 4.16 15.86 11.36
CA PRO A 147 5.54 16.29 11.40
C PRO A 147 6.47 15.08 11.56
N ALA A 148 7.50 15.02 10.72
CA ALA A 148 8.57 14.03 10.78
C ALA A 148 9.92 14.74 10.95
N LYS A 149 10.80 14.20 11.78
CA LYS A 149 12.17 14.71 11.93
C LYS A 149 13.07 13.97 10.93
N ILE A 150 13.69 14.71 10.03
CA ILE A 150 14.68 14.19 9.07
C ILE A 150 15.99 14.94 9.32
N GLY A 151 16.98 14.27 9.88
CA GLY A 151 18.20 14.92 10.37
C GLY A 151 17.86 15.95 11.44
N GLN A 152 18.28 17.19 11.25
CA GLN A 152 18.02 18.33 12.17
C GLN A 152 16.70 19.04 11.86
N ASN A 153 16.08 18.79 10.71
CA ASN A 153 14.93 19.54 10.23
C ASN A 153 13.60 18.84 10.53
N LYS A 154 12.56 19.64 10.80
CA LYS A 154 11.17 19.16 10.85
C LYS A 154 10.58 19.27 9.46
N HIS A 155 10.05 18.15 8.97
CA HIS A 155 9.30 18.05 7.72
C HIS A 155 7.83 17.80 8.04
N ILE A 156 6.93 18.27 7.18
CA ILE A 156 5.52 17.89 7.24
C ILE A 156 5.28 16.86 6.14
N ARG A 157 4.82 15.68 6.54
CA ARG A 157 4.48 14.59 5.65
C ARG A 157 2.98 14.43 5.55
N VAL A 158 2.49 14.24 4.33
CA VAL A 158 1.09 13.93 4.04
C VAL A 158 1.03 12.53 3.47
N ARG A 159 0.10 11.70 3.97
CA ARG A 159 -0.15 10.35 3.45
C ARG A 159 -1.64 10.12 3.27
N PRO A 160 -2.06 9.54 2.15
CA PRO A 160 -3.41 8.99 2.03
C PRO A 160 -3.64 7.96 3.13
N ARG A 161 -4.75 8.10 3.88
CA ARG A 161 -5.11 7.22 5.00
C ARG A 161 -6.47 6.61 4.77
N PHE A 162 -6.51 5.30 4.74
CA PHE A 162 -7.69 4.49 4.50
C PHE A 162 -8.09 3.78 5.80
N SER A 163 -9.27 4.12 6.32
CA SER A 163 -9.90 3.45 7.46
C SER A 163 -10.96 2.46 6.96
N ASN A 164 -11.26 1.42 7.72
CA ASN A 164 -12.25 0.39 7.34
C ASN A 164 -12.02 -0.15 5.91
N TRP A 165 -10.76 -0.42 5.60
CA TRP A 165 -10.36 -0.85 4.26
C TRP A 165 -10.43 -2.37 4.11
N THR A 166 -10.70 -2.79 2.88
CA THR A 166 -10.54 -4.17 2.43
C THR A 166 -9.86 -4.20 1.07
N VAL A 167 -9.13 -5.27 0.79
CA VAL A 167 -8.64 -5.60 -0.55
C VAL A 167 -8.86 -7.06 -0.82
N SER A 168 -9.12 -7.42 -2.08
CA SER A 168 -9.38 -8.80 -2.48
C SER A 168 -8.77 -9.08 -3.84
N GLY A 169 -8.36 -10.31 -4.06
CA GLY A 169 -7.84 -10.79 -5.31
C GLY A 169 -7.55 -12.29 -5.27
N THR A 170 -6.73 -12.75 -6.20
CA THR A 170 -6.42 -14.17 -6.30
C THR A 170 -4.91 -14.41 -6.27
N VAL A 171 -4.51 -15.57 -5.74
CA VAL A 171 -3.14 -16.05 -5.77
C VAL A 171 -3.08 -17.45 -6.36
N SER A 172 -2.08 -17.69 -7.19
CA SER A 172 -1.71 -19.03 -7.67
C SER A 172 -0.57 -19.58 -6.82
N VAL A 173 -0.65 -20.87 -6.48
CA VAL A 173 0.35 -21.62 -5.73
C VAL A 173 0.86 -22.76 -6.61
N PHE A 174 2.18 -22.78 -6.87
CA PHE A 174 2.86 -23.75 -7.73
C PHE A 174 3.74 -24.74 -6.94
N ASP A 175 3.94 -24.53 -5.64
CA ASP A 175 4.73 -25.42 -4.77
C ASP A 175 3.81 -26.25 -3.90
N GLU A 176 3.90 -27.59 -4.01
CA GLU A 176 3.06 -28.53 -3.25
C GLU A 176 3.25 -28.44 -1.73
N MET A 177 4.40 -27.94 -1.27
CA MET A 177 4.64 -27.73 0.17
C MET A 177 3.80 -26.58 0.73
N ILE A 178 3.33 -25.66 -0.12
CA ILE A 178 2.44 -24.58 0.28
C ILE A 178 0.99 -25.06 0.22
N THR A 179 0.59 -25.81 1.22
CA THR A 179 -0.80 -26.23 1.38
C THR A 179 -1.70 -25.04 1.70
N GLU A 180 -3.03 -25.20 1.57
CA GLU A 180 -3.99 -24.16 1.96
C GLU A 180 -3.77 -23.70 3.41
N GLN A 181 -3.48 -24.63 4.34
CA GLN A 181 -3.21 -24.28 5.72
C GLN A 181 -1.90 -23.46 5.88
N VAL A 182 -0.87 -23.79 5.15
CA VAL A 182 0.39 -23.01 5.14
C VAL A 182 0.13 -21.61 4.57
N LEU A 183 -0.62 -21.51 3.47
CA LEU A 183 -0.97 -20.23 2.87
C LEU A 183 -1.77 -19.34 3.83
N LYS A 184 -2.79 -19.90 4.51
CA LYS A 184 -3.53 -19.21 5.58
C LYS A 184 -2.60 -18.71 6.68
N THR A 185 -1.67 -19.56 7.14
CA THR A 185 -0.71 -19.19 8.19
C THR A 185 0.21 -18.05 7.75
N ILE A 186 0.64 -18.05 6.47
CA ILE A 186 1.44 -16.96 5.90
C ILE A 186 0.64 -15.64 5.89
N PHE A 187 -0.61 -15.65 5.43
CA PHE A 187 -1.46 -14.43 5.42
C PHE A 187 -1.81 -13.95 6.84
N ASP A 188 -2.04 -14.84 7.78
CA ASP A 188 -2.26 -14.47 9.19
C ASP A 188 -1.03 -13.82 9.82
N ALA A 189 0.16 -14.36 9.53
CA ALA A 189 1.42 -13.76 9.96
C ALA A 189 1.66 -12.40 9.26
N ALA A 190 1.30 -12.28 7.99
CA ALA A 190 1.37 -11.04 7.25
C ALA A 190 0.52 -9.96 7.91
N GLY A 191 -0.73 -10.27 8.27
CA GLY A 191 -1.64 -9.33 8.90
C GLY A 191 -1.21 -8.88 10.29
N ARG A 192 -0.60 -9.78 11.08
CA ARG A 192 -0.20 -9.49 12.47
C ARG A 192 1.16 -8.83 12.60
N TYR A 193 2.15 -9.22 11.79
CA TYR A 193 3.55 -8.88 12.01
C TYR A 193 4.18 -8.05 10.90
N ILE A 194 3.64 -8.11 9.68
CA ILE A 194 4.19 -7.41 8.53
C ILE A 194 3.41 -6.13 8.25
N GLY A 195 2.08 -6.26 8.01
CA GLY A 195 1.20 -5.17 7.61
C GLY A 195 1.31 -4.80 6.13
N LEU A 196 0.24 -4.18 5.58
CA LEU A 196 0.16 -3.65 4.22
C LEU A 196 -0.04 -2.13 4.30
N SER A 197 1.05 -1.37 4.39
CA SER A 197 1.02 0.09 4.61
C SER A 197 2.42 0.69 4.55
N ASP A 198 2.51 2.00 4.34
CA ASP A 198 3.60 2.80 4.89
C ASP A 198 3.50 2.79 6.42
N TRP A 199 4.62 2.89 7.10
CA TRP A 199 4.69 2.84 8.57
C TRP A 199 4.08 1.57 9.19
N ARG A 200 4.25 0.43 8.52
CA ARG A 200 3.85 -0.89 9.01
C ARG A 200 4.81 -1.43 10.08
N PRO A 201 4.44 -2.47 10.85
CA PRO A 201 5.32 -3.09 11.84
C PRO A 201 6.68 -3.55 11.28
N LYS A 202 6.70 -4.04 10.04
CA LYS A 202 7.94 -4.48 9.36
C LYS A 202 8.74 -3.33 8.74
N SER A 203 8.40 -2.07 8.96
CA SER A 203 9.18 -0.94 8.45
C SER A 203 10.59 -0.95 9.05
N PRO A 204 11.67 -0.97 8.23
CA PRO A 204 13.02 -1.28 8.72
C PRO A 204 13.62 -0.19 9.60
N LYS A 205 13.26 1.07 9.39
CA LYS A 205 13.85 2.21 10.11
C LYS A 205 12.97 2.76 11.22
N SER A 206 11.66 2.64 11.08
CA SER A 206 10.69 3.20 12.01
C SER A 206 9.43 2.33 12.01
N PRO A 207 9.40 1.27 12.82
CA PRO A 207 8.21 0.43 12.93
C PRO A 207 7.00 1.23 13.35
N GLY A 208 5.87 0.96 12.71
CA GLY A 208 4.59 1.61 12.97
C GLY A 208 3.48 0.59 13.28
N GLN A 209 2.24 1.07 13.30
CA GLN A 209 1.08 0.24 13.62
C GLN A 209 0.03 0.24 12.50
N PHE A 210 0.37 0.79 11.33
CA PHE A 210 -0.54 0.90 10.22
C PHE A 210 -0.58 -0.39 9.39
N GLY A 211 -1.72 -0.61 8.74
CA GLY A 211 -1.90 -1.69 7.78
C GLY A 211 -1.99 -3.10 8.37
N LEU A 212 -2.29 -3.25 9.66
CA LEU A 212 -2.62 -4.55 10.24
C LEU A 212 -4.00 -5.01 9.74
N PHE A 213 -4.15 -6.32 9.49
CA PHE A 213 -5.36 -6.89 8.93
C PHE A 213 -5.64 -8.33 9.38
N THR A 214 -6.87 -8.80 9.17
CA THR A 214 -7.24 -10.23 9.14
C THR A 214 -7.32 -10.72 7.70
N SER A 215 -7.15 -12.02 7.50
CA SER A 215 -7.20 -12.65 6.17
C SER A 215 -8.26 -13.74 6.09
N GLU A 216 -8.89 -13.83 4.92
CA GLU A 216 -9.72 -14.96 4.50
C GLU A 216 -9.08 -15.56 3.23
N VAL A 217 -8.85 -16.86 3.23
CA VAL A 217 -8.24 -17.59 2.11
C VAL A 217 -9.09 -18.81 1.80
N HIS A 218 -9.57 -18.91 0.56
CA HIS A 218 -10.45 -19.97 0.11
C HIS A 218 -9.95 -20.57 -1.21
N SER A 219 -9.89 -21.89 -1.29
CA SER A 219 -9.57 -22.59 -2.54
C SER A 219 -10.63 -22.30 -3.60
N ILE A 220 -10.21 -21.95 -4.80
CA ILE A 220 -11.07 -21.83 -5.97
C ILE A 220 -11.13 -23.23 -6.59
N LYS A 221 -12.31 -23.82 -6.61
CA LYS A 221 -12.53 -25.08 -7.33
C LYS A 221 -12.61 -24.77 -8.82
N GLU A 222 -11.81 -25.47 -9.60
CA GLU A 222 -11.96 -25.51 -11.07
C GLU A 222 -13.28 -26.20 -11.46
#